data_26683aa718d7c372f3b69449d06e6044
#
_entry.id   26683aa718d7c372f3b69449d06e6044
#
_cell.length_a   1.000
_cell.length_b   1.000
_cell.length_c   1.000
_cell.angle_alpha   90.00
_cell.angle_beta   90.00
_cell.angle_gamma   90.00
#
_symmetry.space_group_name_H-M   'P 1'
#
loop_
_entity.id
_entity.type
_entity.pdbx_description
1 polymer ?
#
loop_
_entity_poly.entity_id
_entity_poly.type
_entity_poly.pdbx_seq_one_letter_code
_entity_poly.pdbx_strand_id
1 'polypeptide(L)'
;QMVFESAGPEGRTTIDRCLVGFVGGPPMIPGSYNNNMQIVQSPGHVVLVVEMVHDARIVRIDQEHRDLPFNKWLGDSIGYYEGDTLVVVTKNFNRWEIVNGFGTSPSVNTIVTERFRRTADDEILYTFTIDDPDLYS
;
A
#
# COMPACT_ATOMS: atom_id res chain seq x y z
N GLN A 1 28.49 -13.15 -8.38
CA GLN A 1 28.18 -11.81 -8.93
C GLN A 1 27.10 -12.01 -9.98
N MET A 2 25.82 -11.87 -9.59
CA MET A 2 24.72 -11.88 -10.55
C MET A 2 24.76 -10.54 -11.29
N VAL A 3 25.15 -10.57 -12.55
CA VAL A 3 25.00 -9.43 -13.44
C VAL A 3 23.54 -9.45 -13.89
N PHE A 4 22.72 -8.57 -13.34
CA PHE A 4 21.40 -8.28 -13.90
C PHE A 4 21.60 -7.50 -15.20
N GLU A 5 21.79 -8.22 -16.31
CA GLU A 5 21.59 -7.64 -17.62
C GLU A 5 20.08 -7.42 -17.81
N SER A 6 19.59 -6.26 -17.41
CA SER A 6 18.24 -5.86 -17.77
C SER A 6 18.23 -5.52 -19.27
N ALA A 7 17.78 -6.46 -20.09
CA ALA A 7 17.64 -6.28 -21.53
C ALA A 7 16.59 -5.22 -21.93
N GLY A 8 15.89 -4.63 -20.94
CA GLY A 8 14.86 -3.61 -21.14
C GLY A 8 14.32 -3.04 -19.83
N PRO A 9 13.34 -2.13 -19.89
CA PRO A 9 12.73 -1.54 -18.72
C PRO A 9 12.05 -2.58 -17.79
N GLU A 10 11.62 -3.71 -18.32
CA GLU A 10 10.98 -4.79 -17.55
C GLU A 10 11.92 -5.44 -16.54
N GLY A 11 13.22 -5.40 -16.79
CA GLY A 11 14.25 -5.93 -15.87
C GLY A 11 14.68 -4.96 -14.79
N ARG A 12 14.10 -3.74 -14.73
CA ARG A 12 14.37 -2.74 -13.69
C ARG A 12 13.34 -2.82 -12.57
N THR A 13 13.72 -2.38 -11.38
CA THR A 13 12.82 -2.33 -10.24
C THR A 13 11.65 -1.36 -10.48
N THR A 14 10.56 -1.51 -9.74
CA THR A 14 9.41 -0.58 -9.79
C THR A 14 9.80 0.85 -9.47
N ILE A 15 10.77 1.06 -8.56
CA ILE A 15 11.28 2.38 -8.21
C ILE A 15 12.05 3.01 -9.36
N ASP A 16 12.95 2.25 -10.01
CA ASP A 16 13.71 2.73 -11.18
C ASP A 16 12.80 3.13 -12.35
N ARG A 17 11.63 2.50 -12.40
CA ARG A 17 10.60 2.77 -13.42
C ARG A 17 9.60 3.84 -12.98
N CYS A 18 9.74 4.41 -11.79
CA CYS A 18 8.80 5.37 -11.18
C CYS A 18 7.35 4.86 -11.14
N LEU A 19 7.15 3.56 -10.95
CA LEU A 19 5.81 2.94 -10.89
C LEU A 19 5.26 2.94 -9.48
N VAL A 20 6.06 2.52 -8.49
CA VAL A 20 5.68 2.48 -7.08
C VAL A 20 6.93 2.54 -6.20
N GLY A 21 6.85 3.27 -5.09
CA GLY A 21 7.90 3.34 -4.09
C GLY A 21 7.65 2.38 -2.91
N PHE A 22 8.70 2.08 -2.15
CA PHE A 22 8.62 1.13 -1.04
C PHE A 22 7.92 1.67 0.21
N VAL A 23 7.72 3.00 0.34
CA VAL A 23 7.00 3.61 1.47
C VAL A 23 5.50 3.76 1.25
N GLY A 24 5.04 3.60 0.00
CA GLY A 24 3.63 3.77 -0.37
C GLY A 24 2.69 2.69 0.19
N GLY A 25 3.25 1.53 0.53
CA GLY A 25 2.52 0.40 1.12
C GLY A 25 1.45 -0.18 0.23
N PRO A 26 0.42 -0.84 0.72
CA PRO A 26 0.20 -1.28 2.09
C PRO A 26 1.00 -2.54 2.47
N PRO A 27 1.45 -2.65 3.71
CA PRO A 27 1.44 -1.61 4.74
C PRO A 27 2.48 -0.52 4.45
N MET A 28 2.23 0.69 4.98
CA MET A 28 3.19 1.78 4.90
C MET A 28 4.28 1.60 5.94
N ILE A 29 5.53 1.46 5.48
CA ILE A 29 6.68 1.26 6.35
C ILE A 29 7.69 2.35 6.06
N PRO A 30 8.19 3.04 7.09
CA PRO A 30 9.18 4.08 6.92
C PRO A 30 10.44 3.53 6.23
N GLY A 31 10.90 4.23 5.21
CA GLY A 31 12.20 4.02 4.59
C GLY A 31 13.27 4.92 5.21
N SER A 32 14.45 4.94 4.61
CA SER A 32 15.55 5.79 5.06
C SER A 32 15.32 7.27 4.79
N TYR A 33 14.42 7.62 3.86
CA TYR A 33 14.12 8.99 3.42
C TYR A 33 12.76 9.05 2.69
N ASN A 34 12.25 10.26 2.41
CA ASN A 34 11.00 10.52 1.72
C ASN A 34 9.78 9.83 2.38
N ASN A 35 9.69 9.96 3.71
CA ASN A 35 8.63 9.36 4.51
C ASN A 35 7.43 10.29 4.74
N ASN A 36 7.45 11.50 4.18
CA ASN A 36 6.34 12.41 4.34
C ASN A 36 5.09 11.88 3.62
N MET A 37 3.96 12.03 4.30
CA MET A 37 2.67 11.60 3.79
C MET A 37 1.63 12.67 4.01
N GLN A 38 0.73 12.84 3.06
CA GLN A 38 -0.46 13.66 3.18
C GLN A 38 -1.70 12.79 3.16
N ILE A 39 -2.58 12.96 4.13
CA ILE A 39 -3.90 12.32 4.18
C ILE A 39 -4.92 13.37 3.77
N VAL A 40 -5.59 13.14 2.63
CA VAL A 40 -6.64 14.01 2.11
C VAL A 40 -7.99 13.33 2.24
N GLN A 41 -8.94 13.98 2.90
CA GLN A 41 -10.30 13.49 3.05
C GLN A 41 -11.26 14.24 2.15
N SER A 42 -12.13 13.51 1.48
CA SER A 42 -13.22 14.05 0.68
C SER A 42 -14.47 13.16 0.83
N PRO A 43 -15.65 13.61 0.45
CA PRO A 43 -16.85 12.77 0.54
C PRO A 43 -16.68 11.43 -0.16
N GLY A 44 -16.80 10.33 0.61
CA GLY A 44 -16.68 8.96 0.13
C GLY A 44 -15.25 8.47 -0.19
N HIS A 45 -14.22 9.27 0.05
CA HIS A 45 -12.83 8.89 -0.25
C HIS A 45 -11.83 9.44 0.77
N VAL A 46 -10.79 8.66 1.03
CA VAL A 46 -9.54 9.12 1.64
C VAL A 46 -8.40 8.84 0.67
N VAL A 47 -7.53 9.82 0.47
CA VAL A 47 -6.36 9.67 -0.40
C VAL A 47 -5.11 9.77 0.46
N LEU A 48 -4.26 8.74 0.40
CA LEU A 48 -2.96 8.68 1.04
C LEU A 48 -1.92 8.99 -0.02
N VAL A 49 -1.32 10.17 0.04
CA VAL A 49 -0.29 10.63 -0.90
C VAL A 49 1.05 10.56 -0.20
N VAL A 50 1.99 9.81 -0.75
CA VAL A 50 3.34 9.69 -0.19
C VAL A 50 4.34 10.49 -1.04
N GLU A 51 5.36 11.01 -0.38
CA GLU A 51 6.41 11.79 -1.04
C GLU A 51 7.22 10.95 -2.04
N MET A 52 7.48 9.69 -1.69
CA MET A 52 8.22 8.76 -2.54
C MET A 52 7.45 8.47 -3.82
N VAL A 53 8.05 8.79 -4.97
CA VAL A 53 7.49 8.56 -6.32
C VAL A 53 6.13 9.24 -6.56
N HIS A 54 5.67 10.10 -5.63
CA HIS A 54 4.36 10.76 -5.65
C HIS A 54 3.18 9.77 -5.70
N ASP A 55 3.37 8.59 -5.09
CA ASP A 55 2.32 7.57 -5.05
C ASP A 55 1.08 8.06 -4.31
N ALA A 56 -0.07 7.77 -4.89
CA ALA A 56 -1.36 8.11 -4.32
C ALA A 56 -2.26 6.87 -4.24
N ARG A 57 -2.64 6.51 -3.04
CA ARG A 57 -3.55 5.40 -2.77
C ARG A 57 -4.94 5.93 -2.42
N ILE A 58 -5.92 5.62 -3.25
CA ILE A 58 -7.30 6.04 -3.07
C ILE A 58 -8.04 4.96 -2.31
N VAL A 59 -8.51 5.30 -1.11
CA VAL A 59 -9.35 4.47 -0.25
C VAL A 59 -10.80 4.89 -0.46
N ARG A 60 -11.64 3.98 -0.91
CA ARG A 60 -13.09 4.21 -1.10
C ARG A 60 -13.82 3.88 0.18
N ILE A 61 -14.53 4.85 0.74
CA ILE A 61 -15.22 4.71 2.02
C ILE A 61 -16.60 4.09 1.83
N ASP A 62 -16.92 3.09 2.68
CA ASP A 62 -18.19 2.36 2.73
C ASP A 62 -18.58 1.76 1.35
N GLN A 63 -17.59 1.22 0.65
CA GLN A 63 -17.76 0.57 -0.64
C GLN A 63 -17.19 -0.85 -0.61
N GLU A 64 -17.57 -1.65 -1.60
CA GLU A 64 -17.01 -2.99 -1.79
C GLU A 64 -15.78 -2.96 -2.68
N HIS A 65 -14.94 -4.00 -2.59
CA HIS A 65 -13.83 -4.20 -3.52
C HIS A 65 -14.34 -4.39 -4.94
N ARG A 66 -13.62 -3.81 -5.87
CA ARG A 66 -13.95 -3.96 -7.30
C ARG A 66 -13.47 -5.32 -7.81
N ASP A 67 -14.32 -5.94 -8.61
CA ASP A 67 -13.90 -7.06 -9.46
C ASP A 67 -13.23 -6.50 -10.72
N LEU A 68 -11.90 -6.42 -10.69
CA LEU A 68 -11.10 -5.87 -11.78
C LEU A 68 -10.41 -7.03 -12.52
N PRO A 69 -10.32 -6.98 -13.86
CA PRO A 69 -9.63 -8.01 -14.65
C PRO A 69 -8.10 -7.94 -14.53
N PHE A 70 -7.58 -7.10 -13.65
CA PHE A 70 -6.15 -6.92 -13.37
C PHE A 70 -5.91 -6.53 -11.91
N ASN A 71 -4.73 -6.86 -11.41
CA ASN A 71 -4.26 -6.47 -10.10
C ASN A 71 -3.52 -5.13 -10.18
N LYS A 72 -3.61 -4.34 -9.11
CA LYS A 72 -2.92 -3.06 -9.00
C LYS A 72 -1.64 -3.19 -8.18
N TRP A 73 -0.67 -2.30 -8.43
CA TRP A 73 0.57 -2.25 -7.67
C TRP A 73 0.33 -2.06 -6.18
N LEU A 74 -0.52 -1.11 -5.81
CA LEU A 74 -0.88 -0.80 -4.42
C LEU A 74 -2.18 -1.50 -3.96
N GLY A 75 -2.68 -2.46 -4.73
CA GLY A 75 -3.92 -3.15 -4.45
C GLY A 75 -5.17 -2.29 -4.65
N ASP A 76 -6.34 -2.84 -4.28
CA ASP A 76 -7.63 -2.16 -4.27
C ASP A 76 -8.03 -1.92 -2.81
N SER A 77 -8.03 -0.65 -2.39
CA SER A 77 -8.29 -0.24 -1.01
C SER A 77 -9.73 0.24 -0.83
N ILE A 78 -10.39 -0.31 0.17
CA ILE A 78 -11.65 0.19 0.72
C ILE A 78 -11.45 0.57 2.18
N GLY A 79 -12.32 1.40 2.72
CA GLY A 79 -12.22 1.82 4.12
C GLY A 79 -13.58 2.06 4.74
N TYR A 80 -13.59 2.04 6.06
CA TYR A 80 -14.74 2.40 6.89
C TYR A 80 -14.25 2.94 8.23
N TYR A 81 -15.14 3.57 8.97
CA TYR A 81 -14.81 4.10 10.29
C TYR A 81 -15.34 3.21 11.41
N GLU A 82 -14.48 2.83 12.35
CA GLU A 82 -14.84 2.25 13.65
C GLU A 82 -14.62 3.32 14.72
N GLY A 83 -15.66 4.08 15.05
CA GLY A 83 -15.53 5.26 15.91
C GLY A 83 -14.54 6.27 15.32
N ASP A 84 -13.46 6.58 16.02
CA ASP A 84 -12.43 7.53 15.58
C ASP A 84 -11.29 6.88 14.77
N THR A 85 -11.44 5.60 14.43
CA THR A 85 -10.41 4.86 13.71
C THR A 85 -10.84 4.63 12.27
N LEU A 86 -10.04 5.11 11.31
CA LEU A 86 -10.16 4.71 9.92
C LEU A 86 -9.55 3.31 9.77
N VAL A 87 -10.35 2.36 9.31
CA VAL A 87 -9.92 1.01 8.94
C VAL A 87 -9.84 0.92 7.44
N VAL A 88 -8.69 0.50 6.92
CA VAL A 88 -8.46 0.32 5.48
C VAL A 88 -8.15 -1.13 5.20
N VAL A 89 -8.91 -1.74 4.31
CA VAL A 89 -8.69 -3.12 3.86
C VAL A 89 -8.25 -3.09 2.41
N THR A 90 -7.11 -3.70 2.12
CA THR A 90 -6.54 -3.73 0.76
C THR A 90 -6.27 -5.16 0.34
N LYS A 91 -6.69 -5.50 -0.88
CA LYS A 91 -6.43 -6.77 -1.56
C LYS A 91 -6.21 -6.56 -3.06
N ASN A 92 -6.09 -7.64 -3.84
CA ASN A 92 -5.87 -7.60 -5.29
C ASN A 92 -4.54 -6.93 -5.69
N PHE A 93 -3.46 -7.35 -4.99
CA PHE A 93 -2.11 -6.88 -5.26
C PHE A 93 -1.52 -7.49 -6.54
N ASN A 94 -0.70 -6.71 -7.23
CA ASN A 94 0.16 -7.26 -8.26
C ASN A 94 1.31 -8.04 -7.59
N ARG A 95 1.36 -9.36 -7.85
CA ARG A 95 2.26 -10.31 -7.20
C ARG A 95 3.73 -10.25 -7.65
N TRP A 96 4.04 -9.48 -8.68
CA TRP A 96 5.37 -9.52 -9.31
C TRP A 96 6.41 -8.58 -8.67
N GLU A 97 5.99 -7.74 -7.72
CA GLU A 97 6.88 -6.71 -7.19
C GLU A 97 6.83 -6.65 -5.67
N ILE A 98 7.98 -6.41 -5.07
CA ILE A 98 8.10 -6.14 -3.64
C ILE A 98 7.58 -4.73 -3.40
N VAL A 99 6.38 -4.64 -2.86
CA VAL A 99 5.70 -3.35 -2.62
C VAL A 99 5.92 -2.84 -1.19
N ASN A 100 6.48 -3.68 -0.31
CA ASN A 100 6.69 -3.32 1.09
C ASN A 100 8.15 -3.51 1.50
N GLY A 101 8.55 -2.81 2.56
CA GLY A 101 9.90 -2.87 3.10
C GLY A 101 10.28 -4.21 3.77
N PHE A 102 9.39 -5.22 3.78
CA PHE A 102 9.65 -6.54 4.37
C PHE A 102 10.39 -7.51 3.45
N GLY A 103 10.59 -7.15 2.19
CA GLY A 103 11.27 -8.02 1.23
C GLY A 103 10.45 -9.23 0.78
N THR A 104 9.15 -9.26 1.06
CA THR A 104 8.21 -10.29 0.62
C THR A 104 7.25 -9.73 -0.41
N SER A 105 7.02 -10.50 -1.48
CA SER A 105 5.98 -10.15 -2.45
C SER A 105 4.64 -10.70 -1.97
N PRO A 106 3.55 -9.91 -2.05
CA PRO A 106 2.23 -10.40 -1.69
C PRO A 106 1.79 -11.53 -2.62
N SER A 107 1.02 -12.48 -2.10
CA SER A 107 0.31 -13.48 -2.92
C SER A 107 -0.98 -12.88 -3.49
N VAL A 108 -1.69 -13.66 -4.30
CA VAL A 108 -3.02 -13.27 -4.79
C VAL A 108 -4.07 -13.24 -3.68
N ASN A 109 -3.79 -13.91 -2.57
CA ASN A 109 -4.68 -14.05 -1.42
C ASN A 109 -4.34 -13.07 -0.29
N THR A 110 -3.30 -12.24 -0.46
CA THR A 110 -2.90 -11.26 0.55
C THR A 110 -4.02 -10.26 0.84
N ILE A 111 -4.31 -10.08 2.12
CA ILE A 111 -5.16 -9.01 2.64
C ILE A 111 -4.34 -8.20 3.64
N VAL A 112 -4.28 -6.90 3.45
CA VAL A 112 -3.66 -5.99 4.42
C VAL A 112 -4.76 -5.15 5.04
N THR A 113 -4.85 -5.20 6.37
CA THR A 113 -5.76 -4.34 7.16
C THR A 113 -4.94 -3.32 7.90
N GLU A 114 -5.19 -2.05 7.65
CA GLU A 114 -4.51 -0.91 8.27
C GLU A 114 -5.49 -0.12 9.14
N ARG A 115 -5.01 0.42 10.24
CA ARG A 115 -5.81 1.22 11.17
C ARG A 115 -5.10 2.53 11.47
N PHE A 116 -5.80 3.62 11.27
CA PHE A 116 -5.34 4.98 11.54
C PHE A 116 -6.21 5.58 12.64
N ARG A 117 -5.64 5.85 13.80
CA ARG A 117 -6.35 6.48 14.91
C ARG A 117 -5.61 7.73 15.36
N ARG A 118 -6.28 8.87 15.36
CA ARG A 118 -5.72 10.09 15.92
C ARG A 118 -5.69 9.96 17.44
N THR A 119 -4.52 10.08 18.04
CA THR A 119 -4.29 9.95 19.50
C THR A 119 -4.07 11.30 20.17
N ALA A 120 -3.57 12.29 19.41
CA ALA A 120 -3.40 13.67 19.83
C ALA A 120 -3.57 14.61 18.62
N ASP A 121 -3.42 15.92 18.84
CA ASP A 121 -3.59 16.92 17.77
C ASP A 121 -2.56 16.77 16.65
N ASP A 122 -1.38 16.25 16.97
CA ASP A 122 -0.23 16.07 16.09
C ASP A 122 0.23 14.60 15.99
N GLU A 123 -0.62 13.64 16.43
CA GLU A 123 -0.23 12.23 16.47
C GLU A 123 -1.32 11.32 15.90
N ILE A 124 -0.89 10.38 15.04
CA ILE A 124 -1.71 9.27 14.54
C ILE A 124 -1.03 7.95 14.89
N LEU A 125 -1.74 7.09 15.63
CA LEU A 125 -1.35 5.71 15.81
C LEU A 125 -1.72 4.94 14.55
N TYR A 126 -0.70 4.37 13.90
CA TYR A 126 -0.86 3.49 12.76
C TYR A 126 -0.52 2.06 13.15
N THR A 127 -1.42 1.13 12.86
CA THR A 127 -1.21 -0.31 13.04
C THR A 127 -1.68 -1.06 11.80
N PHE A 128 -1.10 -2.23 11.55
CA PHE A 128 -1.51 -3.06 10.43
C PHE A 128 -1.44 -4.56 10.74
N THR A 129 -2.16 -5.34 9.96
CA THR A 129 -2.11 -6.80 9.94
C THR A 129 -2.00 -7.25 8.48
N ILE A 130 -1.14 -8.23 8.23
CA ILE A 130 -1.03 -8.89 6.94
C ILE A 130 -1.57 -10.31 7.13
N ASP A 131 -2.57 -10.65 6.35
CA ASP A 131 -3.12 -12.01 6.22
C ASP A 131 -2.78 -12.53 4.83
N ASP A 132 -1.93 -13.55 4.79
CA ASP A 132 -1.51 -14.17 3.54
C ASP A 132 -1.27 -15.66 3.79
N PRO A 133 -2.29 -16.52 3.54
CA PRO A 133 -2.21 -17.95 3.82
C PRO A 133 -1.15 -18.69 2.96
N ASP A 134 -0.66 -18.08 1.90
CA ASP A 134 0.36 -18.66 1.04
C ASP A 134 1.79 -18.39 1.57
N LEU A 135 1.95 -17.37 2.42
CA LEU A 135 3.24 -16.93 2.96
C LEU A 135 3.40 -17.18 4.45
N TYR A 136 2.30 -17.15 5.20
CA TYR A 136 2.30 -17.28 6.66
C TYR A 136 1.36 -18.41 7.10
N SER A 137 1.85 -19.27 7.95
CA SER A 137 1.08 -20.39 8.56
C SER A 137 0.59 -20.04 9.96
#